data_3a922ae8daf65b92b7ca6028b076a8a5
#
_entry.id   3a922ae8daf65b92b7ca6028b076a8a5
#
_cell.length_a   1.000
_cell.length_b   1.000
_cell.length_c   1.000
_cell.angle_alpha   90.00
_cell.angle_beta   90.00
_cell.angle_gamma   90.00
#
_symmetry.space_group_name_H-M   'P 1'
#
loop_
_entity.id
_entity.type
_entity.pdbx_description
1 polymer ?
#
loop_
_entity_poly.entity_id
_entity_poly.type
_entity_poly.pdbx_seq_one_letter_code
_entity_poly.pdbx_strand_id
1 'polypeptide(L)'
;APGNSQVGVVCHVKVVSDKVPDMTNLETWKKAWIKEGMTDAEKALAVWKTVRTFQHQEAPPNEFLQNELAVQDPFKIFNVYGYSLCSIASCDIICLARYAGLKARGRIINSHSVPEIFYDNAWHLLDASLLCYFPKADGTLASVDEIMAGLKEWYEKNPGYKKNNDKLLAFMRGGGWRKGPEVL
;
A
#
# COMPACT_ATOMS: atom_id res chain seq x y z
N ALA A 1 -33.27 37.14 27.53
CA ALA A 1 -32.04 36.46 27.97
C ALA A 1 -31.33 35.89 26.73
N PRO A 2 -30.07 36.21 26.49
CA PRO A 2 -29.33 35.56 25.40
C PRO A 2 -29.13 34.09 25.77
N GLY A 3 -29.64 33.21 24.89
CA GLY A 3 -29.47 31.77 25.04
C GLY A 3 -27.99 31.41 25.08
N ASN A 4 -27.59 30.68 26.08
CA ASN A 4 -26.27 30.06 26.16
C ASN A 4 -26.15 29.08 25.00
N SER A 5 -25.56 29.51 23.89
CA SER A 5 -25.15 28.60 22.84
C SER A 5 -23.98 27.78 23.36
N GLN A 6 -24.25 26.58 23.85
CA GLN A 6 -23.20 25.64 24.14
C GLN A 6 -22.47 25.34 22.80
N VAL A 7 -21.23 25.78 22.71
CA VAL A 7 -20.35 25.38 21.61
C VAL A 7 -20.04 23.90 21.84
N GLY A 8 -20.74 23.03 21.14
CA GLY A 8 -20.46 21.59 21.15
C GLY A 8 -19.21 21.30 20.34
N VAL A 9 -18.34 20.46 20.86
CA VAL A 9 -17.23 19.90 20.11
C VAL A 9 -17.73 18.64 19.39
N VAL A 10 -17.64 18.63 18.07
CA VAL A 10 -17.94 17.45 17.27
C VAL A 10 -16.65 16.63 17.16
N CYS A 11 -16.66 15.40 17.69
CA CYS A 11 -15.53 14.49 17.66
C CYS A 11 -15.85 13.28 16.78
N HIS A 12 -14.81 12.64 16.27
CA HIS A 12 -14.92 11.38 15.52
C HIS A 12 -15.86 11.45 14.31
N VAL A 13 -15.79 12.55 13.57
CA VAL A 13 -16.53 12.69 12.32
C VAL A 13 -16.07 11.63 11.34
N LYS A 14 -17.02 10.88 10.79
CA LYS A 14 -16.76 9.89 9.75
C LYS A 14 -17.81 9.95 8.66
N VAL A 15 -17.39 9.68 7.44
CA VAL A 15 -18.31 9.45 6.32
C VAL A 15 -18.62 7.97 6.26
N VAL A 16 -19.88 7.63 6.42
CA VAL A 16 -20.37 6.24 6.38
C VAL A 16 -21.43 6.13 5.28
N SER A 17 -21.29 5.11 4.44
CA SER A 17 -22.30 4.78 3.43
C SER A 17 -22.36 3.26 3.24
N ASP A 18 -23.45 2.79 2.63
CA ASP A 18 -23.62 1.39 2.23
C ASP A 18 -22.63 0.94 1.13
N LYS A 19 -22.00 1.90 0.45
CA LYS A 19 -21.03 1.66 -0.64
C LYS A 19 -19.56 1.73 -0.20
N VAL A 20 -19.29 2.39 0.93
CA VAL A 20 -17.91 2.58 1.43
C VAL A 20 -17.77 1.88 2.77
N PRO A 21 -16.84 0.92 2.89
CA PRO A 21 -16.58 0.24 4.15
C PRO A 21 -16.19 1.23 5.26
N ASP A 22 -16.59 0.93 6.50
CA ASP A 22 -16.17 1.72 7.66
C ASP A 22 -14.68 1.53 7.91
N MET A 23 -13.91 2.59 7.64
CA MET A 23 -12.46 2.67 7.77
C MET A 23 -12.02 3.49 8.99
N THR A 24 -12.86 3.60 10.03
CA THR A 24 -12.58 4.48 11.19
C THR A 24 -11.45 3.97 12.09
N ASN A 25 -11.27 2.66 12.16
CA ASN A 25 -10.25 2.02 12.99
C ASN A 25 -9.91 0.61 12.48
N LEU A 26 -8.91 -0.03 13.09
CA LEU A 26 -8.45 -1.36 12.72
C LEU A 26 -9.52 -2.45 12.83
N GLU A 27 -10.40 -2.36 13.83
CA GLU A 27 -11.44 -3.37 14.03
C GLU A 27 -12.50 -3.31 12.93
N THR A 28 -13.00 -2.10 12.61
CA THR A 28 -14.00 -1.90 11.56
C THR A 28 -13.40 -2.22 10.20
N TRP A 29 -12.14 -1.82 9.94
CA TRP A 29 -11.40 -2.22 8.75
C TRP A 29 -11.32 -3.74 8.61
N LYS A 30 -10.84 -4.43 9.66
CA LYS A 30 -10.67 -5.88 9.63
C LYS A 30 -11.99 -6.60 9.35
N LYS A 31 -13.07 -6.18 10.03
CA LYS A 31 -14.42 -6.73 9.79
C LYS A 31 -14.91 -6.53 8.35
N ALA A 32 -14.57 -5.39 7.76
CA ALA A 32 -14.97 -5.05 6.39
C ALA A 32 -14.19 -5.82 5.33
N TRP A 33 -12.87 -5.97 5.49
CA TRP A 33 -11.97 -6.45 4.45
C TRP A 33 -11.46 -7.87 4.64
N ILE A 34 -11.32 -8.34 5.88
CA ILE A 34 -10.82 -9.68 6.19
C ILE A 34 -11.98 -10.58 6.58
N LYS A 35 -12.29 -11.53 5.73
CA LYS A 35 -13.41 -12.47 5.94
C LYS A 35 -12.91 -13.79 6.52
N GLU A 36 -13.78 -14.45 7.24
CA GLU A 36 -13.53 -15.81 7.71
C GLU A 36 -13.27 -16.74 6.52
N GLY A 37 -12.33 -17.67 6.69
CA GLY A 37 -11.93 -18.61 5.63
C GLY A 37 -10.96 -18.08 4.58
N MET A 38 -10.62 -16.79 4.58
CA MET A 38 -9.59 -16.24 3.68
C MET A 38 -8.23 -16.91 3.92
N THR A 39 -7.59 -17.33 2.84
CA THR A 39 -6.17 -17.71 2.83
C THR A 39 -5.28 -16.50 3.13
N ASP A 40 -4.02 -16.73 3.48
CA ASP A 40 -3.10 -15.64 3.75
C ASP A 40 -2.79 -14.81 2.49
N ALA A 41 -2.78 -15.41 1.32
CA ALA A 41 -2.70 -14.71 0.03
C ALA A 41 -3.89 -13.76 -0.21
N GLU A 42 -5.12 -14.23 0.07
CA GLU A 42 -6.33 -13.40 -0.06
C GLU A 42 -6.34 -12.24 0.95
N LYS A 43 -5.90 -12.49 2.20
CA LYS A 43 -5.72 -11.42 3.20
C LYS A 43 -4.68 -10.39 2.73
N ALA A 44 -3.54 -10.84 2.19
CA ALA A 44 -2.51 -9.96 1.66
C ALA A 44 -3.03 -9.07 0.52
N LEU A 45 -3.80 -9.64 -0.41
CA LEU A 45 -4.46 -8.88 -1.48
C LEU A 45 -5.54 -7.92 -0.94
N ALA A 46 -6.29 -8.29 0.10
CA ALA A 46 -7.27 -7.41 0.73
C ALA A 46 -6.59 -6.19 1.38
N VAL A 47 -5.45 -6.41 2.05
CA VAL A 47 -4.61 -5.32 2.60
C VAL A 47 -4.14 -4.39 1.48
N TRP A 48 -3.56 -4.93 0.42
CA TRP A 48 -3.09 -4.14 -0.72
C TRP A 48 -4.23 -3.35 -1.38
N LYS A 49 -5.39 -3.98 -1.62
CA LYS A 49 -6.58 -3.32 -2.17
C LYS A 49 -7.06 -2.19 -1.28
N THR A 50 -7.00 -2.34 0.05
CA THR A 50 -7.37 -1.27 0.98
C THR A 50 -6.52 -0.02 0.73
N VAL A 51 -5.20 -0.15 0.86
CA VAL A 51 -4.30 1.01 0.73
C VAL A 51 -4.40 1.62 -0.66
N ARG A 52 -4.41 0.80 -1.71
CA ARG A 52 -4.58 1.26 -3.09
C ARG A 52 -5.90 2.04 -3.32
N THR A 53 -6.97 1.66 -2.63
CA THR A 53 -8.29 2.29 -2.80
C THR A 53 -8.37 3.64 -2.11
N PHE A 54 -7.74 3.78 -0.96
CA PHE A 54 -7.90 4.94 -0.09
C PHE A 54 -6.69 5.88 -0.06
N GLN A 55 -5.63 5.58 -0.82
CA GLN A 55 -4.40 6.39 -0.81
C GLN A 55 -3.78 6.46 -2.21
N HIS A 56 -3.54 7.68 -2.67
CA HIS A 56 -2.77 7.97 -3.89
C HIS A 56 -1.33 8.35 -3.56
N GLN A 57 -0.42 8.12 -4.51
CA GLN A 57 0.97 8.54 -4.42
C GLN A 57 1.06 10.04 -4.70
N GLU A 58 1.30 10.85 -3.66
CA GLU A 58 1.48 12.31 -3.73
C GLU A 58 2.29 12.78 -2.51
N ALA A 59 2.72 14.02 -2.49
CA ALA A 59 3.38 14.62 -1.33
C ALA A 59 2.47 14.50 -0.09
N PRO A 60 3.02 14.16 1.11
CA PRO A 60 2.22 13.91 2.28
C PRO A 60 1.53 15.18 2.77
N PRO A 61 0.32 15.07 3.32
CA PRO A 61 -0.34 16.21 3.96
C PRO A 61 0.39 16.62 5.24
N ASN A 62 0.32 17.90 5.58
CA ASN A 62 0.87 18.49 6.80
C ASN A 62 -0.26 18.93 7.73
N GLU A 63 -0.08 18.70 9.02
CA GLU A 63 -1.01 19.19 10.06
C GLU A 63 -0.32 20.22 10.94
N PHE A 64 -0.53 21.50 10.65
CA PHE A 64 0.10 22.62 11.37
C PHE A 64 -0.32 22.70 12.85
N LEU A 65 -1.53 22.33 13.18
CA LEU A 65 -2.05 22.39 14.55
C LEU A 65 -1.39 21.36 15.48
N GLN A 66 -0.87 20.26 14.92
CA GLN A 66 -0.18 19.22 15.69
C GLN A 66 1.35 19.27 15.45
N ASN A 67 1.83 20.28 14.77
CA ASN A 67 3.23 20.39 14.37
C ASN A 67 3.76 19.14 13.65
N GLU A 68 2.88 18.48 12.93
CA GLU A 68 3.14 17.24 12.21
C GLU A 68 3.51 17.58 10.75
N LEU A 69 4.78 17.38 10.40
CA LEU A 69 5.30 17.71 9.07
C LEU A 69 4.79 16.76 7.98
N ALA A 70 4.35 15.56 8.38
CA ALA A 70 3.74 14.60 7.47
C ALA A 70 2.79 13.70 8.26
N VAL A 71 1.55 13.62 7.82
CA VAL A 71 0.57 12.72 8.44
C VAL A 71 0.94 11.28 8.18
N GLN A 72 1.02 10.49 9.26
CA GLN A 72 1.40 9.07 9.23
C GLN A 72 0.29 8.14 9.72
N ASP A 73 -0.79 8.67 10.29
CA ASP A 73 -1.94 7.90 10.74
C ASP A 73 -2.73 7.37 9.51
N PRO A 74 -2.77 6.03 9.30
CA PRO A 74 -3.45 5.45 8.15
C PRO A 74 -4.93 5.82 8.08
N PHE A 75 -5.60 5.91 9.23
CA PHE A 75 -7.03 6.23 9.23
C PHE A 75 -7.31 7.70 8.93
N LYS A 76 -6.42 8.61 9.30
CA LYS A 76 -6.48 9.98 8.80
C LYS A 76 -6.25 10.04 7.28
N ILE A 77 -5.28 9.29 6.79
CA ILE A 77 -5.01 9.23 5.35
C ILE A 77 -6.23 8.67 4.61
N PHE A 78 -6.77 7.55 5.03
CA PHE A 78 -7.89 6.89 4.34
C PHE A 78 -9.20 7.67 4.42
N ASN A 79 -9.47 8.37 5.52
CA ASN A 79 -10.76 9.04 5.73
C ASN A 79 -10.75 10.55 5.47
N VAL A 80 -9.57 11.18 5.44
CA VAL A 80 -9.49 12.66 5.36
C VAL A 80 -8.71 13.10 4.12
N TYR A 81 -7.52 12.57 3.89
CA TYR A 81 -6.61 13.11 2.89
C TYR A 81 -6.63 12.35 1.56
N GLY A 82 -6.59 11.04 1.59
CA GLY A 82 -6.61 10.20 0.39
C GLY A 82 -5.28 10.14 -0.37
N TYR A 83 -4.18 10.69 0.17
CA TYR A 83 -2.88 10.69 -0.51
C TYR A 83 -1.71 10.71 0.48
N SER A 84 -0.60 10.11 0.09
CA SER A 84 0.68 10.17 0.81
C SER A 84 1.82 9.56 -0.01
N LEU A 85 3.06 9.54 0.54
CA LEU A 85 4.25 8.99 -0.11
C LEU A 85 4.31 7.45 -0.03
N CYS A 86 5.17 6.87 -0.87
CA CYS A 86 5.45 5.43 -0.92
C CYS A 86 5.88 4.85 0.45
N SER A 87 6.64 5.60 1.24
CA SER A 87 7.07 5.17 2.57
C SER A 87 5.87 4.98 3.51
N ILE A 88 4.90 5.88 3.46
CA ILE A 88 3.69 5.81 4.28
C ILE A 88 2.78 4.70 3.77
N ALA A 89 2.53 4.61 2.46
CA ALA A 89 1.76 3.50 1.87
C ALA A 89 2.36 2.12 2.23
N SER A 90 3.69 2.02 2.23
CA SER A 90 4.39 0.81 2.67
C SER A 90 4.15 0.51 4.15
N CYS A 91 4.23 1.53 5.03
CA CYS A 91 3.93 1.39 6.44
C CYS A 91 2.48 0.98 6.69
N ASP A 92 1.53 1.56 5.96
CA ASP A 92 0.11 1.24 6.08
C ASP A 92 -0.17 -0.22 5.71
N ILE A 93 0.41 -0.72 4.60
CA ILE A 93 0.33 -2.14 4.25
C ILE A 93 0.94 -3.02 5.34
N ILE A 94 2.11 -2.66 5.88
CA ILE A 94 2.77 -3.45 6.92
C ILE A 94 1.91 -3.47 8.19
N CYS A 95 1.36 -2.35 8.61
CA CYS A 95 0.47 -2.26 9.77
C CYS A 95 -0.78 -3.13 9.61
N LEU A 96 -1.49 -2.96 8.50
CA LEU A 96 -2.72 -3.71 8.22
C LEU A 96 -2.46 -5.21 8.07
N ALA A 97 -1.37 -5.60 7.39
CA ALA A 97 -0.98 -7.00 7.25
C ALA A 97 -0.70 -7.65 8.60
N ARG A 98 0.07 -6.99 9.47
CA ARG A 98 0.36 -7.48 10.82
C ARG A 98 -0.90 -7.59 11.67
N TYR A 99 -1.79 -6.62 11.56
CA TYR A 99 -3.07 -6.67 12.27
C TYR A 99 -3.99 -7.78 11.74
N ALA A 100 -3.88 -8.12 10.46
CA ALA A 100 -4.56 -9.28 9.86
C ALA A 100 -3.91 -10.64 10.24
N GLY A 101 -2.80 -10.62 11.00
CA GLY A 101 -2.09 -11.82 11.46
C GLY A 101 -0.97 -12.29 10.53
N LEU A 102 -0.62 -11.51 9.52
CA LEU A 102 0.45 -11.82 8.57
C LEU A 102 1.80 -11.24 9.02
N LYS A 103 2.90 -11.87 8.62
CA LYS A 103 4.23 -11.25 8.73
C LYS A 103 4.42 -10.28 7.58
N ALA A 104 4.95 -9.07 7.87
CA ALA A 104 5.21 -8.06 6.85
C ALA A 104 6.47 -7.26 7.19
N ARG A 105 7.16 -6.79 6.15
CA ARG A 105 8.38 -5.98 6.25
C ARG A 105 8.45 -4.92 5.17
N GLY A 106 9.24 -3.86 5.41
CA GLY A 106 9.57 -2.84 4.43
C GLY A 106 10.90 -3.14 3.73
N ARG A 107 10.98 -2.79 2.46
CA ARG A 107 12.19 -2.85 1.64
C ARG A 107 12.35 -1.56 0.85
N ILE A 108 13.53 -1.34 0.29
CA ILE A 108 13.82 -0.21 -0.59
C ILE A 108 14.32 -0.73 -1.92
N ILE A 109 13.70 -0.27 -3.00
CA ILE A 109 14.13 -0.54 -4.38
C ILE A 109 14.40 0.81 -5.05
N ASN A 110 15.67 1.12 -5.32
CA ASN A 110 16.05 2.34 -6.06
C ASN A 110 15.37 3.62 -5.49
N SER A 111 15.52 3.83 -4.19
CA SER A 111 14.94 4.96 -3.42
C SER A 111 13.41 4.94 -3.29
N HIS A 112 12.75 3.87 -3.67
CA HIS A 112 11.33 3.66 -3.50
C HIS A 112 11.08 2.67 -2.35
N SER A 113 10.24 3.05 -1.39
CA SER A 113 9.86 2.20 -0.27
C SER A 113 8.72 1.28 -0.68
N VAL A 114 8.90 -0.02 -0.46
CA VAL A 114 7.92 -1.05 -0.82
C VAL A 114 7.68 -2.02 0.32
N PRO A 115 6.46 -2.55 0.48
CA PRO A 115 6.16 -3.58 1.46
C PRO A 115 6.31 -4.98 0.86
N GLU A 116 6.66 -5.94 1.70
CA GLU A 116 6.51 -7.36 1.42
C GLU A 116 5.67 -8.02 2.52
N ILE A 117 4.78 -8.91 2.12
CA ILE A 117 3.97 -9.75 3.01
C ILE A 117 4.41 -11.21 2.85
N PHE A 118 4.52 -11.94 3.96
CA PHE A 118 4.95 -13.32 3.98
C PHE A 118 3.73 -14.25 4.06
N TYR A 119 3.57 -15.10 3.07
CA TYR A 119 2.61 -16.21 3.02
C TYR A 119 3.15 -17.33 2.11
N ASP A 120 2.60 -18.52 2.18
CA ASP A 120 3.03 -19.68 1.40
C ASP A 120 4.55 -19.92 1.44
N ASN A 121 5.17 -19.72 2.63
CA ASN A 121 6.61 -19.83 2.91
C ASN A 121 7.51 -18.91 2.07
N ALA A 122 6.98 -17.83 1.50
CA ALA A 122 7.73 -16.87 0.70
C ALA A 122 7.32 -15.41 1.00
N TRP A 123 8.18 -14.46 0.66
CA TRP A 123 7.91 -13.04 0.67
C TRP A 123 7.31 -12.62 -0.67
N HIS A 124 6.34 -11.73 -0.65
CA HIS A 124 5.65 -11.22 -1.84
C HIS A 124 5.55 -9.70 -1.79
N LEU A 125 5.98 -9.04 -2.87
CA LEU A 125 5.85 -7.60 -3.04
C LEU A 125 4.41 -7.24 -3.41
N LEU A 126 3.84 -6.28 -2.69
CA LEU A 126 2.50 -5.74 -2.93
C LEU A 126 2.54 -4.21 -2.80
N ASP A 127 2.94 -3.52 -3.85
CA ASP A 127 3.12 -2.07 -3.85
C ASP A 127 1.82 -1.34 -4.19
N ALA A 128 1.25 -0.62 -3.22
CA ALA A 128 0.04 0.18 -3.42
C ALA A 128 0.33 1.53 -4.05
N SER A 129 1.51 2.13 -3.81
CA SER A 129 1.83 3.45 -4.32
C SER A 129 2.08 3.46 -5.83
N LEU A 130 2.70 2.42 -6.37
CA LEU A 130 2.83 2.20 -7.82
C LEU A 130 1.70 1.33 -8.40
N LEU A 131 0.72 0.98 -7.58
CA LEU A 131 -0.44 0.17 -7.97
C LEU A 131 -0.01 -1.15 -8.63
N CYS A 132 0.99 -1.85 -8.08
CA CYS A 132 1.54 -3.03 -8.73
C CYS A 132 1.95 -4.14 -7.78
N TYR A 133 1.96 -5.33 -8.32
CA TYR A 133 2.65 -6.53 -7.88
C TYR A 133 3.08 -7.30 -9.14
N PHE A 134 3.91 -8.31 -8.98
CA PHE A 134 4.52 -9.00 -10.12
C PHE A 134 4.21 -10.49 -10.09
N PRO A 135 3.17 -10.94 -10.83
CA PRO A 135 2.87 -12.36 -10.97
C PRO A 135 3.98 -13.08 -11.72
N LYS A 136 4.39 -14.23 -11.21
CA LYS A 136 5.29 -15.17 -11.88
C LYS A 136 4.50 -16.13 -12.79
N ALA A 137 5.22 -16.92 -13.59
CA ALA A 137 4.60 -17.88 -14.50
C ALA A 137 3.76 -18.96 -13.79
N ASP A 138 4.09 -19.26 -12.53
CA ASP A 138 3.36 -20.22 -11.69
C ASP A 138 2.13 -19.59 -10.99
N GLY A 139 1.87 -18.31 -11.24
CA GLY A 139 0.75 -17.56 -10.65
C GLY A 139 1.04 -16.99 -9.25
N THR A 140 2.17 -17.31 -8.64
CA THR A 140 2.58 -16.71 -7.36
C THR A 140 3.15 -15.31 -7.57
N LEU A 141 3.17 -14.48 -6.53
CA LEU A 141 3.72 -13.13 -6.62
C LEU A 141 5.22 -13.13 -6.29
N ALA A 142 5.97 -12.31 -7.00
CA ALA A 142 7.41 -12.19 -6.79
C ALA A 142 7.74 -11.40 -5.52
N SER A 143 8.85 -11.77 -4.87
CA SER A 143 9.51 -10.98 -3.84
C SER A 143 10.39 -9.88 -4.43
N VAL A 144 10.82 -8.94 -3.59
CA VAL A 144 11.84 -7.93 -3.95
C VAL A 144 13.12 -8.60 -4.44
N ASP A 145 13.55 -9.68 -3.78
CA ASP A 145 14.81 -10.35 -4.14
C ASP A 145 14.71 -11.03 -5.52
N GLU A 146 13.57 -11.65 -5.84
CA GLU A 146 13.31 -12.22 -7.17
C GLU A 146 13.24 -11.13 -8.25
N ILE A 147 12.58 -9.99 -7.96
CA ILE A 147 12.53 -8.84 -8.88
C ILE A 147 13.94 -8.29 -9.12
N MET A 148 14.75 -8.14 -8.08
CA MET A 148 16.11 -7.64 -8.21
C MET A 148 17.00 -8.59 -9.01
N ALA A 149 16.85 -9.91 -8.83
CA ALA A 149 17.56 -10.92 -9.62
C ALA A 149 17.14 -10.86 -11.10
N GLY A 150 15.84 -10.83 -11.38
CA GLY A 150 15.31 -10.69 -12.73
C GLY A 150 15.73 -9.37 -13.41
N LEU A 151 15.75 -8.28 -12.65
CA LEU A 151 16.22 -6.99 -13.12
C LEU A 151 17.70 -7.02 -13.50
N LYS A 152 18.54 -7.65 -12.68
CA LYS A 152 19.97 -7.82 -12.96
C LYS A 152 20.19 -8.61 -14.24
N GLU A 153 19.53 -9.76 -14.36
CA GLU A 153 19.61 -10.60 -15.56
C GLU A 153 19.15 -9.85 -16.82
N TRP A 154 18.05 -9.10 -16.70
CA TRP A 154 17.54 -8.32 -17.82
C TRP A 154 18.52 -7.23 -18.26
N TYR A 155 19.17 -6.50 -17.34
CA TYR A 155 20.18 -5.50 -17.68
C TYR A 155 21.45 -6.10 -18.28
N GLU A 156 21.84 -7.30 -17.90
CA GLU A 156 22.94 -8.02 -18.51
C GLU A 156 22.66 -8.33 -19.99
N LYS A 157 21.41 -8.69 -20.28
CA LYS A 157 20.94 -8.94 -21.65
C LYS A 157 20.65 -7.65 -22.47
N ASN A 158 20.46 -6.53 -21.79
CA ASN A 158 20.09 -5.26 -22.42
C ASN A 158 21.01 -4.11 -21.96
N PRO A 159 22.30 -4.13 -22.31
CA PRO A 159 23.31 -3.21 -21.75
C PRO A 159 23.05 -1.73 -22.09
N GLY A 160 22.32 -1.43 -23.15
CA GLY A 160 21.95 -0.05 -23.51
C GLY A 160 21.13 0.68 -22.46
N TYR A 161 20.37 -0.04 -21.65
CA TYR A 161 19.53 0.54 -20.58
C TYR A 161 20.28 0.85 -19.29
N LYS A 162 21.51 0.32 -19.10
CA LYS A 162 22.32 0.58 -17.88
C LYS A 162 22.61 2.06 -17.63
N LYS A 163 22.54 2.90 -18.64
CA LYS A 163 22.79 4.35 -18.57
C LYS A 163 21.51 5.19 -18.41
N ASN A 164 20.35 4.58 -18.41
CA ASN A 164 19.06 5.28 -18.34
C ASN A 164 18.58 5.37 -16.88
N ASN A 165 18.09 6.55 -16.48
CA ASN A 165 17.52 6.78 -15.16
C ASN A 165 16.15 6.09 -14.97
N ASP A 166 15.46 5.74 -16.05
CA ASP A 166 14.16 5.06 -16.03
C ASP A 166 14.27 3.54 -15.85
N LYS A 167 15.12 3.11 -14.94
CA LYS A 167 15.46 1.69 -14.75
C LYS A 167 14.26 0.81 -14.42
N LEU A 168 13.38 1.26 -13.54
CA LEU A 168 12.22 0.48 -13.12
C LEU A 168 11.20 0.37 -14.27
N LEU A 169 10.93 1.46 -14.98
CA LEU A 169 10.03 1.46 -16.14
C LEU A 169 10.57 0.63 -17.29
N ALA A 170 11.88 0.68 -17.56
CA ALA A 170 12.53 -0.14 -18.58
C ALA A 170 12.42 -1.63 -18.22
N PHE A 171 12.66 -1.99 -16.97
CA PHE A 171 12.47 -3.34 -16.47
C PHE A 171 11.02 -3.82 -16.61
N MET A 172 10.06 -3.02 -16.16
CA MET A 172 8.64 -3.36 -16.25
C MET A 172 8.17 -3.55 -17.70
N ARG A 173 8.71 -2.76 -18.65
CA ARG A 173 8.38 -2.86 -20.08
C ARG A 173 9.05 -4.02 -20.79
N GLY A 174 10.30 -4.32 -20.43
CA GLY A 174 11.16 -5.24 -21.18
C GLY A 174 11.44 -6.58 -20.49
N GLY A 175 11.25 -6.69 -19.20
CA GLY A 175 11.62 -7.86 -18.41
C GLY A 175 10.59 -9.00 -18.37
N GLY A 176 9.47 -8.88 -19.06
CA GLY A 176 8.40 -9.87 -19.04
C GLY A 176 7.57 -9.89 -17.76
N TRP A 177 7.87 -9.02 -16.81
CA TRP A 177 7.08 -8.83 -15.59
C TRP A 177 5.86 -7.99 -15.92
N ARG A 178 4.69 -8.53 -15.70
CA ARG A 178 3.47 -7.76 -15.86
C ARG A 178 3.24 -6.94 -14.61
N LYS A 179 3.02 -5.65 -14.80
CA LYS A 179 2.36 -4.87 -13.77
C LYS A 179 1.01 -5.54 -13.51
N GLY A 180 0.65 -5.75 -12.26
CA GLY A 180 -0.65 -6.33 -11.89
C GLY A 180 -1.86 -5.40 -11.98
N PRO A 181 -2.07 -4.68 -13.05
CA PRO A 181 -3.18 -3.75 -13.19
C PRO A 181 -4.28 -4.35 -14.02
N GLU A 182 -4.02 -5.45 -14.59
CA GLU A 182 -5.16 -6.25 -14.99
C GLU A 182 -6.06 -6.50 -13.77
N VAL A 183 -5.57 -6.08 -12.63
CA VAL A 183 -6.23 -6.03 -11.34
C VAL A 183 -6.68 -4.60 -10.96
N LEU A 184 -6.43 -3.62 -11.81
CA LEU A 184 -6.91 -2.25 -11.60
C LEU A 184 -8.34 -2.10 -12.09
#